data_4cc3dbf61df7fb885dce091f320ed375
#
_entry.id   4cc3dbf61df7fb885dce091f320ed375
#
_cell.length_a   1.000
_cell.length_b   1.000
_cell.length_c   1.000
_cell.angle_alpha   90.00
_cell.angle_beta   90.00
_cell.angle_gamma   90.00
#
_symmetry.space_group_name_H-M   'P 1'
#
loop_
_entity.id
_entity.type
_entity.pdbx_description
1 polymer ?
#
loop_
_entity_poly.entity_id
_entity_poly.type
_entity_poly.pdbx_seq_one_letter_code
_entity_poly.pdbx_strand_id
1 'polypeptide(L)'
;MILTKKDLAILDKFEFDVQPVGVKFLAKRPDSIERLDENLALCEMLKRAQEGNAFFADKENHMCDAGLYVLGQADVPEPYISGEFGAGLKIFEDARSASRLYHYIPRIGKGVVNYVAFSPLSKLPLKLTPLEKDRVLTQFVL
;
A
#
# COMPACT_ATOMS: atom_id res chain seq x y z
N MET A 1 2.78 13.44 -7.22
CA MET A 1 1.56 13.78 -7.99
C MET A 1 0.38 13.78 -7.04
N ILE A 2 -0.37 14.85 -6.98
CA ILE A 2 -1.62 14.91 -6.20
C ILE A 2 -2.74 14.68 -7.19
N LEU A 3 -3.45 13.57 -7.05
CA LEU A 3 -4.61 13.28 -7.87
C LEU A 3 -5.77 14.19 -7.49
N THR A 4 -6.34 14.82 -8.48
CA THR A 4 -7.53 15.67 -8.33
C THR A 4 -8.80 14.86 -8.68
N LYS A 5 -9.98 15.38 -8.32
CA LYS A 5 -11.24 14.78 -8.76
C LYS A 5 -11.33 14.64 -10.28
N LYS A 6 -10.70 15.56 -11.03
CA LYS A 6 -10.69 15.51 -12.50
C LYS A 6 -9.87 14.32 -13.01
N ASP A 7 -8.74 14.03 -12.36
CA ASP A 7 -7.89 12.89 -12.74
C ASP A 7 -8.58 11.55 -12.46
N LEU A 8 -9.41 11.52 -11.42
CA LEU A 8 -10.19 10.33 -11.05
C LEU A 8 -11.44 10.11 -11.91
N ALA A 9 -11.94 11.15 -12.56
CA ALA A 9 -13.14 11.06 -13.41
C ALA A 9 -13.00 10.09 -14.59
N ILE A 10 -11.78 9.76 -15.00
CA ILE A 10 -11.52 8.73 -16.01
C ILE A 10 -11.99 7.35 -15.53
N LEU A 11 -11.92 7.09 -14.23
CA LEU A 11 -12.32 5.81 -13.64
C LEU A 11 -13.85 5.62 -13.67
N ASP A 12 -14.61 6.70 -13.73
CA ASP A 12 -16.08 6.65 -13.85
C ASP A 12 -16.53 6.02 -15.19
N LYS A 13 -15.60 5.91 -16.15
CA LYS A 13 -15.85 5.26 -17.45
C LYS A 13 -15.75 3.74 -17.37
N PHE A 14 -15.22 3.20 -16.29
CA PHE A 14 -15.08 1.79 -16.07
C PHE A 14 -16.15 1.31 -15.10
N GLU A 15 -16.83 0.23 -15.46
CA GLU A 15 -17.77 -0.46 -14.57
C GLU A 15 -16.98 -1.44 -13.70
N PHE A 16 -16.59 -1.01 -12.51
CA PHE A 16 -15.90 -1.88 -11.57
C PHE A 16 -16.90 -2.60 -10.67
N ASP A 17 -16.73 -3.91 -10.53
CA ASP A 17 -17.55 -4.73 -9.62
C ASP A 17 -17.29 -4.36 -8.15
N VAL A 18 -16.09 -3.84 -7.86
CA VAL A 18 -15.69 -3.41 -6.53
C VAL A 18 -15.10 -2.00 -6.58
N GLN A 19 -15.20 -1.28 -5.47
CA GLN A 19 -14.65 0.07 -5.36
C GLN A 19 -13.12 0.05 -5.46
N PRO A 20 -12.50 0.86 -6.33
CA PRO A 20 -11.06 1.09 -6.32
C PRO A 20 -10.61 1.65 -4.97
N VAL A 21 -9.45 1.22 -4.51
CA VAL A 21 -8.86 1.67 -3.24
C VAL A 21 -7.78 2.71 -3.47
N GLY A 22 -7.88 3.81 -2.75
CA GLY A 22 -6.82 4.79 -2.64
C GLY A 22 -5.90 4.45 -1.47
N VAL A 23 -4.59 4.43 -1.73
CA VAL A 23 -3.56 4.22 -0.73
C VAL A 23 -2.67 5.46 -0.67
N LYS A 24 -2.45 6.01 0.52
CA LYS A 24 -1.64 7.21 0.72
C LYS A 24 -0.57 6.97 1.77
N PHE A 25 0.68 7.26 1.40
CA PHE A 25 1.84 7.14 2.28
C PHE A 25 2.05 8.43 3.07
N LEU A 26 2.29 8.33 4.38
CA LEU A 26 2.35 9.45 5.29
C LEU A 26 3.58 9.34 6.21
N ALA A 27 4.28 10.45 6.42
CA ALA A 27 5.32 10.55 7.43
C ALA A 27 4.76 10.88 8.82
N LYS A 28 3.64 11.62 8.87
CA LYS A 28 2.98 12.04 10.10
C LYS A 28 1.65 11.33 10.27
N ARG A 29 1.29 11.11 11.54
CA ARG A 29 -0.02 10.55 11.89
C ARG A 29 -1.14 11.47 11.38
N PRO A 30 -2.12 10.94 10.66
CA PRO A 30 -3.29 11.72 10.24
C PRO A 30 -4.26 11.94 11.43
N ASP A 31 -4.84 13.14 11.48
CA ASP A 31 -5.84 13.50 12.51
C ASP A 31 -7.28 13.33 12.02
N SER A 32 -7.47 13.17 10.71
CA SER A 32 -8.80 13.19 10.07
C SER A 32 -9.42 11.81 9.85
N ILE A 33 -8.70 10.77 10.16
CA ILE A 33 -9.16 9.37 10.04
C ILE A 33 -8.68 8.56 11.23
N GLU A 34 -9.38 7.49 11.56
CA GLU A 34 -9.05 6.63 12.69
C GLU A 34 -7.94 5.63 12.35
N ARG A 35 -7.21 5.24 13.38
CA ARG A 35 -6.26 4.13 13.28
C ARG A 35 -7.02 2.82 13.18
N LEU A 36 -6.52 1.90 12.37
CA LEU A 36 -6.99 0.53 12.36
C LEU A 36 -6.85 -0.08 13.77
N ASP A 37 -7.93 -0.63 14.31
CA ASP A 37 -8.02 -1.16 15.67
C ASP A 37 -7.64 -2.64 15.81
N GLU A 38 -7.27 -3.26 14.70
CA GLU A 38 -6.88 -4.67 14.63
C GLU A 38 -5.63 -4.88 13.77
N ASN A 39 -5.10 -6.11 13.81
CA ASN A 39 -3.96 -6.51 12.99
C ASN A 39 -4.47 -7.31 11.79
N LEU A 40 -4.14 -6.84 10.60
CA LEU A 40 -4.59 -7.43 9.34
C LEU A 40 -3.44 -7.63 8.37
N ALA A 41 -3.59 -8.59 7.46
CA ALA A 41 -2.75 -8.65 6.27
C ALA A 41 -3.11 -7.50 5.31
N LEU A 42 -2.17 -7.08 4.46
CA LEU A 42 -2.41 -6.01 3.48
C LEU A 42 -3.63 -6.27 2.59
N CYS A 43 -3.83 -7.50 2.15
CA CYS A 43 -4.99 -7.87 1.33
C CYS A 43 -6.33 -7.69 2.07
N GLU A 44 -6.36 -7.92 3.37
CA GLU A 44 -7.54 -7.69 4.20
C GLU A 44 -7.79 -6.20 4.43
N MET A 45 -6.71 -5.39 4.60
CA MET A 45 -6.82 -3.93 4.66
C MET A 45 -7.41 -3.36 3.38
N LEU A 46 -6.95 -3.84 2.21
CA LEU A 46 -7.48 -3.42 0.92
C LEU A 46 -8.96 -3.78 0.78
N LYS A 47 -9.35 -5.00 1.16
CA LYS A 47 -10.75 -5.43 1.16
C LYS A 47 -11.62 -4.55 2.05
N ARG A 48 -11.18 -4.25 3.26
CA ARG A 48 -11.88 -3.37 4.18
C ARG A 48 -12.10 -1.96 3.59
N ALA A 49 -11.08 -1.42 2.91
CA ALA A 49 -11.23 -0.15 2.22
C ALA A 49 -12.22 -0.23 1.03
N GLN A 50 -12.24 -1.34 0.29
CA GLN A 50 -13.23 -1.58 -0.77
C GLN A 50 -14.67 -1.60 -0.23
N GLU A 51 -14.87 -2.10 0.99
CA GLU A 51 -16.16 -2.13 1.69
C GLU A 51 -16.62 -0.75 2.19
N GLY A 52 -15.87 0.30 1.95
CA GLY A 52 -16.26 1.68 2.24
C GLY A 52 -15.55 2.32 3.44
N ASN A 53 -14.66 1.60 4.11
CA ASN A 53 -13.98 2.09 5.30
C ASN A 53 -12.77 2.97 4.94
N ALA A 54 -12.55 4.04 5.72
CA ALA A 54 -11.35 4.87 5.65
C ALA A 54 -10.62 4.78 6.99
N PHE A 55 -9.35 4.40 6.95
CA PHE A 55 -8.51 4.23 8.14
C PHE A 55 -7.03 4.41 7.79
N PHE A 56 -6.19 4.53 8.80
CA PHE A 56 -4.74 4.40 8.62
C PHE A 56 -4.18 3.24 9.43
N ALA A 57 -3.09 2.68 8.94
CA ALA A 57 -2.32 1.65 9.60
C ALA A 57 -0.87 2.12 9.79
N ASP A 58 -0.25 1.67 10.86
CA ASP A 58 1.19 1.74 11.10
C ASP A 58 1.79 0.32 11.08
N LYS A 59 3.09 0.22 11.31
CA LYS A 59 3.80 -1.06 11.27
C LYS A 59 3.25 -2.12 12.23
N GLU A 60 2.59 -1.72 13.31
CA GLU A 60 2.06 -2.64 14.33
C GLU A 60 0.74 -3.31 13.90
N ASN A 61 0.07 -2.72 12.89
CA ASN A 61 -1.18 -3.28 12.37
C ASN A 61 -1.00 -4.44 11.38
N HIS A 62 0.24 -4.73 10.95
CA HIS A 62 0.48 -5.72 9.92
C HIS A 62 0.69 -7.12 10.48
N MET A 63 -0.05 -8.10 9.96
CA MET A 63 0.15 -9.53 10.19
C MET A 63 1.07 -10.18 9.17
N CYS A 64 1.46 -9.46 8.12
CA CYS A 64 2.23 -10.00 7.01
C CYS A 64 3.46 -9.12 6.73
N ASP A 65 4.65 -9.71 6.82
CA ASP A 65 5.92 -9.03 6.54
C ASP A 65 6.00 -8.50 5.10
N ALA A 66 5.38 -9.20 4.15
CA ALA A 66 5.31 -8.76 2.76
C ALA A 66 4.54 -7.43 2.64
N GLY A 67 3.44 -7.28 3.37
CA GLY A 67 2.67 -6.03 3.42
C GLY A 67 3.50 -4.88 3.96
N LEU A 68 4.24 -5.11 5.04
CA LEU A 68 5.11 -4.10 5.65
C LEU A 68 6.16 -3.58 4.67
N TYR A 69 6.89 -4.48 4.00
CA TYR A 69 7.97 -4.03 3.11
C TYR A 69 7.43 -3.40 1.82
N VAL A 70 6.34 -3.92 1.27
CA VAL A 70 5.71 -3.37 0.06
C VAL A 70 5.27 -1.93 0.28
N LEU A 71 4.78 -1.62 1.47
CA LEU A 71 4.35 -0.28 1.87
C LEU A 71 5.51 0.62 2.35
N GLY A 72 6.75 0.14 2.35
CA GLY A 72 7.91 0.93 2.75
C GLY A 72 8.05 1.14 4.26
N GLN A 73 7.36 0.36 5.08
CA GLN A 73 7.38 0.45 6.55
C GLN A 73 8.42 -0.48 7.20
N ALA A 74 8.99 -1.39 6.45
CA ALA A 74 10.08 -2.28 6.87
C ALA A 74 11.04 -2.59 5.72
N ASP A 75 12.21 -3.14 6.06
CA ASP A 75 13.13 -3.69 5.08
C ASP A 75 12.56 -4.98 4.48
N VAL A 76 13.02 -5.35 3.29
CA VAL A 76 12.64 -6.62 2.67
C VAL A 76 13.22 -7.76 3.48
N PRO A 77 12.43 -8.74 3.91
CA PRO A 77 12.93 -9.94 4.56
C PRO A 77 13.88 -10.74 3.65
N GLU A 78 14.94 -11.30 4.23
CA GLU A 78 15.97 -12.05 3.48
C GLU A 78 15.42 -13.17 2.58
N PRO A 79 14.43 -13.98 3.00
CA PRO A 79 13.85 -15.00 2.12
C PRO A 79 13.21 -14.46 0.83
N TYR A 80 12.79 -13.21 0.82
CA TYR A 80 12.28 -12.54 -0.38
C TYR A 80 13.45 -12.09 -1.28
N ILE A 81 14.47 -11.47 -0.70
CA ILE A 81 15.66 -11.00 -1.46
C ILE A 81 16.38 -12.16 -2.09
N SER A 82 16.60 -13.24 -1.35
CA SER A 82 17.26 -14.47 -1.85
C SER A 82 16.41 -15.21 -2.89
N GLY A 83 15.10 -14.96 -2.91
CA GLY A 83 14.15 -15.63 -3.78
C GLY A 83 13.64 -16.99 -3.26
N GLU A 84 14.15 -17.45 -2.11
CA GLU A 84 13.77 -18.75 -1.52
C GLU A 84 12.27 -18.83 -1.24
N PHE A 85 11.66 -17.73 -0.79
CA PHE A 85 10.23 -17.67 -0.52
C PHE A 85 9.41 -17.91 -1.81
N GLY A 86 9.72 -17.19 -2.89
CA GLY A 86 9.01 -17.33 -4.17
C GLY A 86 9.18 -18.70 -4.82
N ALA A 87 10.39 -19.27 -4.73
CA ALA A 87 10.65 -20.61 -5.21
C ALA A 87 9.95 -21.68 -4.36
N GLY A 88 9.95 -21.51 -3.03
CA GLY A 88 9.28 -22.42 -2.09
C GLY A 88 7.77 -22.49 -2.31
N LEU A 89 7.14 -21.38 -2.67
CA LEU A 89 5.72 -21.30 -3.05
C LEU A 89 5.43 -21.81 -4.47
N LYS A 90 6.47 -22.20 -5.22
CA LYS A 90 6.36 -22.62 -6.64
C LYS A 90 5.74 -21.57 -7.56
N ILE A 91 5.86 -20.29 -7.21
CA ILE A 91 5.44 -19.17 -8.04
C ILE A 91 6.49 -18.89 -9.13
N PHE A 92 7.76 -19.17 -8.80
CA PHE A 92 8.89 -19.04 -9.70
C PHE A 92 9.58 -20.42 -9.86
N GLU A 93 10.21 -20.60 -11.00
CA GLU A 93 10.94 -21.83 -11.34
C GLU A 93 12.09 -22.09 -10.35
N ASP A 94 12.81 -21.02 -9.97
CA ASP A 94 13.93 -21.09 -9.04
C ASP A 94 14.09 -19.80 -8.20
N ALA A 95 14.93 -19.87 -7.18
CA ALA A 95 15.19 -18.73 -6.29
C ALA A 95 15.83 -17.55 -7.02
N ARG A 96 16.68 -17.79 -8.04
CA ARG A 96 17.33 -16.72 -8.81
C ARG A 96 16.33 -15.90 -9.60
N SER A 97 15.35 -16.56 -10.23
CA SER A 97 14.27 -15.90 -10.95
C SER A 97 13.39 -15.08 -10.02
N ALA A 98 13.04 -15.62 -8.86
CA ALA A 98 12.29 -14.92 -7.83
C ALA A 98 13.05 -13.70 -7.29
N SER A 99 14.34 -13.85 -6.96
CA SER A 99 15.20 -12.79 -6.46
C SER A 99 15.26 -11.58 -7.39
N ARG A 100 15.30 -11.80 -8.70
CA ARG A 100 15.34 -10.71 -9.70
C ARG A 100 14.14 -9.75 -9.57
N LEU A 101 12.96 -10.24 -9.25
CA LEU A 101 11.78 -9.41 -9.07
C LEU A 101 12.02 -8.35 -7.99
N TYR A 102 12.60 -8.73 -6.86
CA TYR A 102 12.82 -7.83 -5.73
C TYR A 102 13.91 -6.78 -5.98
N HIS A 103 14.83 -7.03 -6.90
CA HIS A 103 15.83 -6.04 -7.30
C HIS A 103 15.27 -4.94 -8.20
N TYR A 104 14.20 -5.21 -8.95
CA TYR A 104 13.64 -4.26 -9.92
C TYR A 104 12.41 -3.49 -9.40
N ILE A 105 11.81 -3.90 -8.28
CA ILE A 105 10.67 -3.18 -7.71
C ILE A 105 11.15 -1.86 -7.08
N PRO A 106 10.66 -0.69 -7.54
CA PRO A 106 10.96 0.58 -6.89
C PRO A 106 10.49 0.54 -5.43
N ARG A 107 11.32 1.01 -4.52
CA ARG A 107 11.01 0.98 -3.08
C ARG A 107 11.04 2.38 -2.50
N ILE A 108 10.13 2.63 -1.58
CA ILE A 108 10.23 3.76 -0.67
C ILE A 108 11.23 3.35 0.42
N GLY A 109 12.18 4.23 0.73
CA GLY A 109 13.19 3.93 1.73
C GLY A 109 12.57 3.73 3.12
N LYS A 110 13.12 2.79 3.90
CA LYS A 110 12.77 2.58 5.31
C LYS A 110 12.83 3.89 6.10
N GLY A 111 11.88 4.09 7.00
CA GLY A 111 11.81 5.26 7.88
C GLY A 111 11.19 6.51 7.24
N VAL A 112 10.83 6.47 5.96
CA VAL A 112 10.12 7.56 5.28
C VAL A 112 8.62 7.43 5.48
N VAL A 113 8.08 6.21 5.39
CA VAL A 113 6.65 5.93 5.57
C VAL A 113 6.42 5.41 6.98
N ASN A 114 5.74 6.19 7.80
CA ASN A 114 5.37 5.80 9.16
C ASN A 114 3.92 5.31 9.24
N TYR A 115 3.06 5.87 8.39
CA TYR A 115 1.64 5.55 8.32
C TYR A 115 1.19 5.37 6.89
N VAL A 116 0.22 4.51 6.68
CA VAL A 116 -0.41 4.31 5.37
C VAL A 116 -1.92 4.43 5.55
N ALA A 117 -2.53 5.35 4.80
CA ALA A 117 -3.97 5.53 4.81
C ALA A 117 -4.62 4.76 3.66
N PHE A 118 -5.73 4.13 3.97
CA PHE A 118 -6.57 3.37 3.03
C PHE A 118 -7.98 3.96 3.01
N SER A 119 -8.57 4.07 1.85
CA SER A 119 -9.97 4.46 1.70
C SER A 119 -10.50 4.03 0.34
N PRO A 120 -11.83 3.98 0.15
CA PRO A 120 -12.39 4.00 -1.18
C PRO A 120 -11.83 5.19 -1.96
N LEU A 121 -11.49 4.98 -3.24
CA LEU A 121 -10.91 6.04 -4.07
C LEU A 121 -11.83 7.26 -4.18
N SER A 122 -13.15 7.05 -4.18
CA SER A 122 -14.16 8.12 -4.18
C SER A 122 -14.09 9.06 -2.97
N LYS A 123 -13.49 8.61 -1.86
CA LYS A 123 -13.28 9.41 -0.64
C LYS A 123 -11.93 10.12 -0.60
N LEU A 124 -11.03 9.87 -1.56
CA LEU A 124 -9.83 10.68 -1.74
C LEU A 124 -10.18 11.95 -2.55
N PRO A 125 -9.60 13.10 -2.24
CA PRO A 125 -8.50 13.35 -1.34
C PRO A 125 -8.99 13.65 0.08
N LEU A 126 -8.76 12.75 1.00
CA LEU A 126 -8.80 13.10 2.41
C LEU A 126 -7.82 14.26 2.63
N LYS A 127 -8.14 15.22 3.49
CA LYS A 127 -7.24 16.31 3.89
C LYS A 127 -6.09 15.76 4.74
N LEU A 128 -5.28 14.90 4.14
CA LEU A 128 -4.11 14.33 4.78
C LEU A 128 -2.88 15.14 4.38
N THR A 129 -2.07 15.52 5.35
CA THR A 129 -0.78 16.16 5.08
C THR A 129 0.11 15.13 4.39
N PRO A 130 0.45 15.29 3.11
CA PRO A 130 1.30 14.34 2.41
C PRO A 130 2.72 14.33 2.99
N LEU A 131 3.44 13.23 2.79
CA LEU A 131 4.89 13.24 2.81
C LEU A 131 5.36 14.37 1.90
N GLU A 132 6.27 15.23 2.37
CA GLU A 132 6.77 16.45 1.71
C GLU A 132 6.44 16.59 0.22
N LYS A 133 6.09 17.79 -0.22
CA LYS A 133 5.46 18.08 -1.54
C LYS A 133 6.00 17.31 -2.76
N ASP A 134 7.22 16.78 -2.67
CA ASP A 134 7.93 16.15 -3.79
C ASP A 134 7.92 14.60 -3.77
N ARG A 135 7.30 13.95 -2.76
CA ARG A 135 7.35 12.50 -2.58
C ARG A 135 5.99 11.82 -2.36
N VAL A 136 4.92 12.42 -2.82
CA VAL A 136 3.59 11.79 -2.69
C VAL A 136 3.44 10.72 -3.78
N LEU A 137 3.69 9.47 -3.41
CA LEU A 137 3.26 8.33 -4.20
C LEU A 137 1.83 7.98 -3.74
N THR A 138 0.86 8.27 -4.59
CA THR A 138 -0.47 7.71 -4.46
C THR A 138 -0.52 6.49 -5.38
N GLN A 139 -0.67 5.32 -4.80
CA GLN A 139 -0.87 4.10 -5.57
C GLN A 139 -2.36 3.76 -5.58
N PHE A 140 -2.82 3.30 -6.73
CA PHE A 140 -4.17 2.77 -6.90
C PHE A 140 -4.06 1.26 -6.97
N VAL A 141 -4.93 0.59 -6.22
CA VAL A 141 -5.10 -0.87 -6.29
C VAL A 141 -6.52 -1.12 -6.80
N LEU A 142 -6.60 -1.76 -7.94
CA LEU A 142 -7.86 -2.16 -8.57
C LEU A 142 -8.24 -3.57 -8.12
#